data_a06ec2a8e77845172b6871afc6f2770f
#
_entry.id   a06ec2a8e77845172b6871afc6f2770f
#
_cell.length_a   1.000
_cell.length_b   1.000
_cell.length_c   1.000
_cell.angle_alpha   90.00
_cell.angle_beta   90.00
_cell.angle_gamma   90.00
#
_symmetry.space_group_name_H-M   'P 1'
#
loop_
_entity.id
_entity.type
_entity.pdbx_description
1 polymer ?
#
loop_
_entity_poly.entity_id
_entity_poly.type
_entity_poly.pdbx_seq_one_letter_code
_entity_poly.pdbx_strand_id
1 'polypeptide(L)'
;MKNLELLPLPAESKKRIDEFARQYQRMGHISIEVVSYNEGRLIVRAEQKDLVNDKFLSKKELTERIREMFKGEIPDNWKLTVSAVNFDRKDIDGITVDWIKRRMERLGLKSKHLSNYTGIDKCTVSSLLSGDKELTKWHKVALYYLF
;
A
#
# COMPACT_ATOMS: atom_id res chain seq x y z
N MET A 1 -16.08 8.55 -0.95
CA MET A 1 -15.96 7.10 -0.65
C MET A 1 -16.46 6.30 -1.83
N LYS A 2 -15.81 5.18 -2.19
CA LYS A 2 -16.27 4.35 -3.30
C LYS A 2 -17.41 3.42 -2.85
N ASN A 3 -18.36 3.18 -3.75
CA ASN A 3 -19.50 2.25 -3.59
C ASN A 3 -20.42 2.54 -2.39
N LEU A 4 -20.42 3.78 -1.91
CA LEU A 4 -21.28 4.20 -0.78
C LEU A 4 -22.78 4.09 -1.12
N GLU A 5 -23.11 4.18 -2.40
CA GLU A 5 -24.48 4.03 -2.93
C GLU A 5 -25.08 2.65 -2.65
N LEU A 6 -24.25 1.61 -2.47
CA LEU A 6 -24.70 0.25 -2.18
C LEU A 6 -25.35 0.11 -0.80
N LEU A 7 -25.12 1.07 0.10
CA LEU A 7 -25.65 1.01 1.46
C LEU A 7 -27.10 1.55 1.52
N PRO A 8 -28.04 0.82 2.11
CA PRO A 8 -29.41 1.30 2.34
C PRO A 8 -29.47 2.25 3.54
N LEU A 9 -28.74 3.37 3.47
CA LEU A 9 -28.67 4.39 4.50
C LEU A 9 -29.39 5.68 4.05
N PRO A 10 -29.88 6.50 5.00
CA PRO A 10 -30.40 7.83 4.69
C PRO A 10 -29.37 8.70 3.98
N ALA A 11 -29.84 9.61 3.11
CA ALA A 11 -28.96 10.49 2.35
C ALA A 11 -28.04 11.34 3.24
N GLU A 12 -28.51 11.76 4.41
CA GLU A 12 -27.72 12.53 5.37
C GLU A 12 -26.58 11.73 5.99
N SER A 13 -26.81 10.46 6.37
CA SER A 13 -25.75 9.58 6.87
C SER A 13 -24.71 9.31 5.78
N LYS A 14 -25.14 9.04 4.56
CA LYS A 14 -24.22 8.90 3.41
C LYS A 14 -23.37 10.14 3.20
N LYS A 15 -23.97 11.33 3.30
CA LYS A 15 -23.25 12.60 3.15
C LYS A 15 -22.17 12.75 4.23
N ARG A 16 -22.51 12.51 5.51
CA ARG A 16 -21.53 12.59 6.61
C ARG A 16 -20.40 11.59 6.45
N ILE A 17 -20.72 10.34 6.12
CA ILE A 17 -19.70 9.29 5.83
C ILE A 17 -18.77 9.73 4.69
N ASP A 18 -19.31 10.29 3.61
CA ASP A 18 -18.50 10.73 2.46
C ASP A 18 -17.61 11.93 2.82
N GLU A 19 -18.11 12.87 3.63
CA GLU A 19 -17.33 14.01 4.13
C GLU A 19 -16.14 13.54 4.99
N PHE A 20 -16.35 12.61 5.92
CA PHE A 20 -15.26 12.00 6.70
C PHE A 20 -14.27 11.25 5.81
N ALA A 21 -14.76 10.47 4.86
CA ALA A 21 -13.90 9.73 3.93
C ALA A 21 -13.03 10.67 3.08
N ARG A 22 -13.57 11.80 2.62
CA ARG A 22 -12.80 12.83 1.90
C ARG A 22 -11.76 13.51 2.79
N GLN A 23 -12.09 13.72 4.06
CA GLN A 23 -11.15 14.28 5.05
C GLN A 23 -9.98 13.31 5.28
N TYR A 24 -10.27 12.02 5.49
CA TYR A 24 -9.23 10.99 5.64
C TYR A 24 -8.36 10.85 4.39
N GLN A 25 -8.95 10.97 3.20
CA GLN A 25 -8.20 10.93 1.95
C GLN A 25 -7.25 12.13 1.83
N ARG A 26 -7.70 13.34 2.20
CA ARG A 26 -6.87 14.56 2.14
C ARG A 26 -5.76 14.58 3.18
N MET A 27 -6.05 14.20 4.42
CA MET A 27 -5.13 14.35 5.54
C MET A 27 -4.22 13.13 5.74
N GLY A 28 -4.70 11.94 5.43
CA GLY A 28 -4.00 10.68 5.71
C GLY A 28 -3.77 9.80 4.49
N HIS A 29 -4.13 10.25 3.29
CA HIS A 29 -4.10 9.46 2.06
C HIS A 29 -4.80 8.10 2.20
N ILE A 30 -5.85 8.05 3.04
CA ILE A 30 -6.63 6.85 3.30
C ILE A 30 -7.78 6.78 2.30
N SER A 31 -7.81 5.76 1.47
CA SER A 31 -8.92 5.45 0.59
C SER A 31 -9.85 4.44 1.26
N ILE A 32 -11.16 4.67 1.16
CA ILE A 32 -12.19 3.85 1.79
C ILE A 32 -13.19 3.40 0.72
N GLU A 33 -13.50 2.11 0.73
CA GLU A 33 -14.38 1.48 -0.25
C GLU A 33 -15.31 0.48 0.44
N VAL A 34 -16.60 0.53 0.10
CA VAL A 34 -17.54 -0.55 0.44
C VAL A 34 -17.27 -1.73 -0.48
N VAL A 35 -16.86 -2.85 0.10
CA VAL A 35 -16.61 -4.10 -0.64
C VAL A 35 -17.91 -4.86 -0.86
N SER A 36 -18.71 -5.00 0.20
CA SER A 36 -20.00 -5.66 0.12
C SER A 36 -20.92 -5.25 1.27
N TYR A 37 -22.20 -5.31 1.00
CA TYR A 37 -23.26 -5.20 2.00
C TYR A 37 -24.30 -6.29 1.76
N ASN A 38 -24.64 -7.04 2.78
CA ASN A 38 -25.70 -8.05 2.74
C ASN A 38 -26.32 -8.19 4.13
N GLU A 39 -27.63 -7.93 4.22
CA GLU A 39 -28.47 -8.15 5.42
C GLU A 39 -27.81 -7.69 6.74
N GLY A 40 -27.33 -6.45 6.77
CA GLY A 40 -26.68 -5.87 7.94
C GLY A 40 -25.22 -6.30 8.15
N ARG A 41 -24.63 -7.05 7.22
CA ARG A 41 -23.20 -7.34 7.20
C ARG A 41 -22.51 -6.41 6.21
N LEU A 42 -21.74 -5.48 6.75
CA LEU A 42 -21.00 -4.49 5.97
C LEU A 42 -19.51 -4.81 5.99
N ILE A 43 -18.91 -4.96 4.81
CA ILE A 43 -17.45 -5.10 4.65
C ILE A 43 -16.91 -3.85 3.97
N VAL A 44 -15.97 -3.20 4.63
CA VAL A 44 -15.30 -2.00 4.15
C VAL A 44 -13.81 -2.26 4.05
N ARG A 45 -13.20 -1.90 2.92
CA ARG A 45 -11.76 -1.88 2.74
C ARG A 45 -11.24 -0.47 3.00
N ALA A 46 -10.21 -0.37 3.79
CA ALA A 46 -9.46 0.86 4.01
C ALA A 46 -7.98 0.64 3.71
N GLU A 47 -7.42 1.48 2.85
CA GLU A 47 -6.04 1.39 2.41
C GLU A 47 -5.38 2.76 2.57
N GLN A 48 -4.25 2.80 3.25
CA GLN A 48 -3.42 3.99 3.33
C GLN A 48 -2.36 3.97 2.23
N LYS A 49 -2.26 5.08 1.49
CA LYS A 49 -1.23 5.28 0.47
C LYS A 49 -0.05 6.06 1.04
N ASP A 50 0.98 6.20 0.23
CA ASP A 50 2.22 6.87 0.61
C ASP A 50 2.00 8.28 1.18
N LEU A 51 2.70 8.58 2.25
CA LEU A 51 2.68 9.87 2.95
C LEU A 51 4.08 10.44 3.04
N VAL A 52 4.22 11.72 2.70
CA VAL A 52 5.49 12.46 2.72
C VAL A 52 6.11 12.51 4.12
N ASN A 53 5.29 12.49 5.17
CA ASN A 53 5.73 12.61 6.57
C ASN A 53 6.01 11.25 7.25
N ASP A 54 5.95 10.15 6.53
CA ASP A 54 6.21 8.79 7.02
C ASP A 54 5.35 8.35 8.23
N LYS A 55 4.25 9.05 8.51
CA LYS A 55 3.33 8.71 9.61
C LYS A 55 2.25 7.73 9.14
N PHE A 56 2.63 6.47 9.06
CA PHE A 56 1.71 5.41 8.68
C PHE A 56 0.95 4.84 9.88
N LEU A 57 -0.33 4.58 9.67
CA LEU A 57 -1.16 3.92 10.66
C LEU A 57 -0.98 2.41 10.58
N SER A 58 -0.93 1.76 11.74
CA SER A 58 -1.05 0.31 11.83
C SER A 58 -2.43 -0.17 11.38
N LYS A 59 -2.56 -1.46 11.06
CA LYS A 59 -3.87 -2.06 10.74
C LYS A 59 -4.90 -1.84 11.85
N LYS A 60 -4.45 -1.89 13.11
CA LYS A 60 -5.31 -1.68 14.27
C LYS A 60 -5.84 -0.26 14.31
N GLU A 61 -4.95 0.73 14.24
CA GLU A 61 -5.33 2.15 14.24
C GLU A 61 -6.22 2.51 13.06
N LEU A 62 -5.92 1.99 11.86
CA LEU A 62 -6.73 2.20 10.68
C LEU A 62 -8.14 1.60 10.86
N THR A 63 -8.22 0.38 11.41
CA THR A 63 -9.50 -0.27 11.71
C THR A 63 -10.33 0.51 12.72
N GLU A 64 -9.71 1.00 13.80
CA GLU A 64 -10.38 1.81 14.83
C GLU A 64 -10.93 3.11 14.27
N ARG A 65 -10.15 3.83 13.46
CA ARG A 65 -10.60 5.08 12.81
C ARG A 65 -11.78 4.85 11.88
N ILE A 66 -11.77 3.76 11.10
CA ILE A 66 -12.89 3.44 10.22
C ILE A 66 -14.14 3.07 11.03
N ARG A 67 -14.01 2.33 12.11
CA ARG A 67 -15.12 2.02 13.00
C ARG A 67 -15.73 3.27 13.63
N GLU A 68 -14.91 4.20 14.08
CA GLU A 68 -15.37 5.48 14.61
C GLU A 68 -16.13 6.31 13.57
N MET A 69 -15.65 6.33 12.32
CA MET A 69 -16.31 7.02 11.21
C MET A 69 -17.73 6.51 10.95
N PHE A 70 -17.96 5.20 11.10
CA PHE A 70 -19.29 4.59 10.91
C PHE A 70 -20.16 4.60 12.16
N LYS A 71 -19.59 4.92 13.33
CA LYS A 71 -20.32 4.93 14.60
C LYS A 71 -21.41 5.99 14.59
N GLY A 72 -22.64 5.57 14.84
CA GLY A 72 -23.81 6.45 14.82
C GLY A 72 -24.36 6.76 13.42
N GLU A 73 -23.67 6.34 12.35
CA GLU A 73 -24.13 6.52 10.98
C GLU A 73 -24.74 5.26 10.38
N ILE A 74 -24.43 4.10 10.94
CA ILE A 74 -25.04 2.81 10.59
C ILE A 74 -25.86 2.29 11.76
N PRO A 75 -26.91 1.48 11.51
CA PRO A 75 -27.70 0.86 12.57
C PRO A 75 -26.86 -0.02 13.49
N ASP A 76 -27.15 -0.02 14.78
CA ASP A 76 -26.40 -0.79 15.80
C ASP A 76 -26.42 -2.30 15.58
N ASN A 77 -27.45 -2.78 14.91
CA ASN A 77 -27.57 -4.21 14.55
C ASN A 77 -26.72 -4.62 13.33
N TRP A 78 -26.02 -3.67 12.69
CA TRP A 78 -25.13 -4.02 11.59
C TRP A 78 -23.78 -4.48 12.11
N LYS A 79 -23.25 -5.51 11.46
CA LYS A 79 -21.88 -6.01 11.71
C LYS A 79 -20.91 -5.40 10.73
N LEU A 80 -20.11 -4.46 11.20
CA LEU A 80 -19.04 -3.84 10.41
C LEU A 80 -17.75 -4.65 10.49
N THR A 81 -17.26 -5.10 9.34
CA THR A 81 -15.95 -5.72 9.17
C THR A 81 -15.05 -4.78 8.38
N VAL A 82 -13.91 -4.42 8.92
CA VAL A 82 -12.93 -3.55 8.28
C VAL A 82 -11.74 -4.38 7.80
N SER A 83 -11.54 -4.42 6.49
CA SER A 83 -10.34 -4.96 5.86
C SER A 83 -9.30 -3.83 5.74
N ALA A 84 -8.49 -3.66 6.77
CA ALA A 84 -7.45 -2.64 6.79
C ALA A 84 -6.19 -3.13 6.08
N VAL A 85 -5.73 -2.35 5.11
CA VAL A 85 -4.46 -2.55 4.40
C VAL A 85 -3.55 -1.39 4.80
N ASN A 86 -2.55 -1.68 5.63
CA ASN A 86 -1.54 -0.68 5.96
C ASN A 86 -0.61 -0.47 4.76
N PHE A 87 0.04 0.67 4.74
CA PHE A 87 1.08 0.94 3.77
C PHE A 87 2.28 0.03 4.06
N ASP A 88 2.55 -0.91 3.16
CA ASP A 88 3.82 -1.61 3.16
C ASP A 88 4.83 -0.76 2.39
N ARG A 89 5.80 -0.20 3.10
CA ARG A 89 6.98 0.33 2.45
C ARG A 89 7.55 -0.76 1.57
N LYS A 90 7.78 -0.41 0.34
CA LYS A 90 8.56 -1.27 -0.54
C LYS A 90 9.83 -1.63 0.20
N ASP A 91 10.01 -2.90 0.51
CA ASP A 91 11.14 -3.38 1.31
C ASP A 91 12.43 -3.31 0.49
N ILE A 92 12.92 -2.07 0.32
CA ILE A 92 14.19 -1.80 -0.35
C ILE A 92 15.35 -2.36 0.48
N ASP A 93 15.22 -2.41 1.79
CA ASP A 93 16.26 -2.92 2.67
C ASP A 93 16.39 -4.45 2.57
N GLY A 94 15.28 -5.16 2.27
CA GLY A 94 15.26 -6.59 2.00
C GLY A 94 15.85 -7.02 0.66
N ILE A 95 16.28 -6.08 -0.20
CA ILE A 95 16.93 -6.42 -1.47
C ILE A 95 18.35 -6.93 -1.21
N THR A 96 18.55 -8.19 -1.57
CA THR A 96 19.83 -8.90 -1.48
C THR A 96 20.35 -9.26 -2.87
N VAL A 97 21.62 -9.66 -2.95
CA VAL A 97 22.22 -10.16 -4.21
C VAL A 97 21.44 -11.36 -4.73
N ASP A 98 20.99 -12.27 -3.87
CA ASP A 98 20.19 -13.43 -4.26
C ASP A 98 18.81 -13.05 -4.79
N TRP A 99 18.18 -12.01 -4.21
CA TRP A 99 16.94 -11.46 -4.74
C TRP A 99 17.12 -10.91 -6.16
N ILE A 100 18.21 -10.18 -6.40
CA ILE A 100 18.55 -9.62 -7.72
C ILE A 100 18.79 -10.74 -8.72
N LYS A 101 19.62 -11.75 -8.39
CA LYS A 101 19.91 -12.89 -9.26
C LYS A 101 18.66 -13.65 -9.68
N ARG A 102 17.76 -13.93 -8.72
CA ARG A 102 16.47 -14.59 -9.01
C ARG A 102 15.58 -13.77 -9.94
N ARG A 103 15.56 -12.43 -9.79
CA ARG A 103 14.81 -11.56 -10.71
C ARG A 103 15.41 -11.54 -12.10
N MET A 104 16.75 -11.45 -12.19
CA MET A 104 17.48 -11.52 -13.46
C MET A 104 17.19 -12.83 -14.20
N GLU A 105 17.25 -13.95 -13.50
CA GLU A 105 16.98 -15.28 -14.08
C GLU A 105 15.54 -15.38 -14.60
N ARG A 106 14.55 -14.96 -13.80
CA ARG A 106 13.15 -14.94 -14.20
C ARG A 106 12.88 -14.11 -15.45
N LEU A 107 13.60 -13.00 -15.62
CA LEU A 107 13.42 -12.05 -16.73
C LEU A 107 14.42 -12.29 -17.88
N GLY A 108 15.29 -13.28 -17.78
CA GLY A 108 16.33 -13.56 -18.77
C GLY A 108 17.37 -12.44 -18.91
N LEU A 109 17.60 -11.65 -17.85
CA LEU A 109 18.50 -10.52 -17.87
C LEU A 109 19.94 -10.95 -17.55
N LYS A 110 20.90 -10.29 -18.21
CA LYS A 110 22.34 -10.43 -17.96
C LYS A 110 22.90 -9.15 -17.31
N SER A 111 24.08 -9.24 -16.71
CA SER A 111 24.74 -8.10 -16.05
C SER A 111 24.86 -6.87 -16.95
N LYS A 112 25.09 -7.06 -18.26
CA LYS A 112 25.11 -5.95 -19.24
C LYS A 112 23.78 -5.19 -19.32
N HIS A 113 22.67 -5.88 -19.13
CA HIS A 113 21.34 -5.25 -19.17
C HIS A 113 21.15 -4.37 -17.93
N LEU A 114 21.56 -4.85 -16.74
CA LEU A 114 21.55 -4.05 -15.52
C LEU A 114 22.36 -2.76 -15.68
N SER A 115 23.59 -2.88 -16.22
CA SER A 115 24.44 -1.71 -16.46
C SER A 115 23.77 -0.71 -17.42
N ASN A 116 23.18 -1.18 -18.50
CA ASN A 116 22.54 -0.32 -19.49
C ASN A 116 21.30 0.41 -18.95
N TYR A 117 20.48 -0.30 -18.14
CA TYR A 117 19.24 0.27 -17.61
C TYR A 117 19.43 1.17 -16.39
N THR A 118 20.40 0.83 -15.53
CA THR A 118 20.63 1.58 -14.28
C THR A 118 21.68 2.69 -14.43
N GLY A 119 22.50 2.65 -15.48
CA GLY A 119 23.67 3.51 -15.62
C GLY A 119 24.84 3.14 -14.71
N ILE A 120 24.73 2.07 -13.92
CA ILE A 120 25.82 1.56 -13.09
C ILE A 120 26.83 0.90 -14.01
N ASP A 121 28.12 1.23 -13.88
CA ASP A 121 29.16 0.64 -14.73
C ASP A 121 29.27 -0.88 -14.57
N LYS A 122 29.75 -1.54 -15.63
CA LYS A 122 29.79 -3.02 -15.69
C LYS A 122 30.65 -3.66 -14.59
N CYS A 123 31.75 -3.00 -14.22
CA CYS A 123 32.64 -3.52 -13.17
C CYS A 123 31.95 -3.47 -11.83
N THR A 124 31.26 -2.36 -11.52
CA THR A 124 30.46 -2.23 -10.30
C THR A 124 29.31 -3.23 -10.27
N VAL A 125 28.56 -3.42 -11.35
CA VAL A 125 27.49 -4.44 -11.41
C VAL A 125 28.07 -5.83 -11.14
N SER A 126 29.22 -6.19 -11.76
CA SER A 126 29.87 -7.47 -11.53
C SER A 126 30.26 -7.66 -10.05
N SER A 127 30.90 -6.66 -9.45
CA SER A 127 31.31 -6.72 -8.03
C SER A 127 30.12 -6.76 -7.06
N LEU A 128 28.99 -6.12 -7.39
CA LEU A 128 27.76 -6.23 -6.61
C LEU A 128 27.16 -7.62 -6.69
N LEU A 129 27.14 -8.23 -7.88
CA LEU A 129 26.59 -9.56 -8.09
C LEU A 129 27.47 -10.68 -7.56
N SER A 130 28.81 -10.50 -7.50
CA SER A 130 29.72 -11.45 -6.85
C SER A 130 29.69 -11.35 -5.33
N GLY A 131 29.22 -10.24 -4.76
CA GLY A 131 29.25 -9.96 -3.34
C GLY A 131 30.54 -9.27 -2.86
N ASP A 132 31.46 -8.95 -3.77
CA ASP A 132 32.73 -8.25 -3.47
C ASP A 132 32.49 -6.80 -3.06
N LYS A 133 31.36 -6.24 -3.49
CA LYS A 133 30.92 -4.88 -3.15
C LYS A 133 29.55 -4.90 -2.51
N GLU A 134 29.40 -4.16 -1.42
CA GLU A 134 28.13 -4.07 -0.69
C GLU A 134 27.07 -3.27 -1.47
N LEU A 135 25.82 -3.73 -1.41
CA LEU A 135 24.68 -3.03 -1.99
C LEU A 135 24.34 -1.80 -1.15
N THR A 136 24.66 -0.62 -1.67
CA THR A 136 24.20 0.63 -1.06
C THR A 136 22.69 0.79 -1.23
N LYS A 137 22.08 1.66 -0.43
CA LYS A 137 20.65 1.97 -0.54
C LYS A 137 20.28 2.45 -1.95
N TRP A 138 21.14 3.23 -2.60
CA TRP A 138 20.93 3.68 -3.98
C TRP A 138 20.96 2.54 -5.00
N HIS A 139 21.87 1.58 -4.85
CA HIS A 139 21.89 0.38 -5.68
C HIS A 139 20.59 -0.41 -5.53
N LYS A 140 20.10 -0.59 -4.31
CA LYS A 140 18.86 -1.28 -4.01
C LYS A 140 17.66 -0.57 -4.63
N VAL A 141 17.58 0.76 -4.50
CA VAL A 141 16.51 1.57 -5.11
C VAL A 141 16.52 1.43 -6.63
N ALA A 142 17.68 1.63 -7.27
CA ALA A 142 17.80 1.53 -8.73
C ALA A 142 17.37 0.14 -9.26
N LEU A 143 17.79 -0.93 -8.59
CA LEU A 143 17.46 -2.30 -8.97
C LEU A 143 16.00 -2.66 -8.64
N TYR A 144 15.43 -2.11 -7.58
CA TYR A 144 14.03 -2.31 -7.25
C TYR A 144 13.09 -1.75 -8.34
N TYR A 145 13.38 -0.54 -8.84
CA TYR A 145 12.55 0.08 -9.88
C TYR A 145 12.83 -0.46 -11.29
N LEU A 146 13.93 -1.18 -11.47
CA LEU A 146 14.21 -1.89 -12.71
C LEU A 146 13.36 -3.15 -12.86
N PHE A 147 13.10 -3.86 -11.79
CA PHE A 147 12.37 -5.13 -11.73
C PHE A 147 10.90 -4.98 -11.32
#